data_fc40681940a6781ae1953c92831c8912
#
_entry.id   fc40681940a6781ae1953c92831c8912
#
_cell.length_a   1.000
_cell.length_b   1.000
_cell.length_c   1.000
_cell.angle_alpha   90.00
_cell.angle_beta   90.00
_cell.angle_gamma   90.00
#
_symmetry.space_group_name_H-M   'P 1'
#
loop_
_entity.id
_entity.type
_entity.pdbx_description
1 polymer ?
#
loop_
_entity_poly.entity_id
_entity_poly.type
_entity_poly.pdbx_seq_one_letter_code
_entity_poly.pdbx_strand_id
1 'polypeptide(L)'
;MARASARGSEFHTVDSGEVEIRWDGPIATVFLNGVESSAIHTDDPSILEFEYMQHANCALDAVFPAPQRIRALHLGGAACALPLAWATLRPGSRHSAVEIDPGLAGAVRDWFDLPRSPALSIRVGDARAVMCSMKDASFDVIVRDTFDEGKVPAHLRTTGFAREARRVLKSEGLFLLNCAHGGGEDARREIASLRDEFSQLCSIQDPKVGRSGRRGNVLVVASNCAYPIDELDRRLRTLPLPARVTHGKALEKWCAGAKPFLDPEPSSQGVGVAQGADSTQSEDLASKARA
;
A
#
# COMPACT_ATOMS: atom_id res chain seq x y z
N MET A 1 12.16 -8.88 26.05
CA MET A 1 11.87 -8.31 27.40
C MET A 1 10.73 -7.31 27.21
N ALA A 2 9.62 -7.49 27.92
CA ALA A 2 8.45 -6.63 27.79
C ALA A 2 8.76 -5.19 28.22
N ARG A 3 8.50 -4.21 27.32
CA ARG A 3 8.56 -2.78 27.63
C ARG A 3 7.26 -2.29 28.31
N ALA A 4 6.68 -3.09 29.17
CA ALA A 4 5.33 -2.91 29.78
C ALA A 4 5.10 -1.59 30.53
N SER A 5 6.09 -0.69 30.62
CA SER A 5 5.95 0.61 31.28
C SER A 5 6.64 1.75 30.53
N ALA A 6 7.00 1.56 29.27
CA ALA A 6 7.63 2.61 28.47
C ALA A 6 6.65 3.76 28.24
N ARG A 7 7.02 4.98 28.65
CA ARG A 7 6.33 6.23 28.32
C ARG A 7 7.37 7.21 27.81
N GLY A 8 7.05 7.93 26.75
CA GLY A 8 7.93 8.91 26.16
C GLY A 8 8.06 8.76 24.66
N SER A 9 8.96 9.54 24.08
CA SER A 9 9.23 9.55 22.65
C SER A 9 10.70 9.27 22.39
N GLU A 10 10.96 8.49 21.35
CA GLU A 10 12.28 8.28 20.75
C GLU A 10 12.30 8.96 19.37
N PHE A 11 13.38 9.66 19.03
CA PHE A 11 13.50 10.35 17.77
C PHE A 11 14.63 9.74 16.93
N HIS A 12 14.36 9.55 15.66
CA HIS A 12 15.29 8.99 14.69
C HIS A 12 15.23 9.81 13.40
N THR A 13 16.29 9.76 12.60
CA THR A 13 16.34 10.37 11.28
C THR A 13 16.40 9.28 10.23
N VAL A 14 15.58 9.39 9.19
CA VAL A 14 15.55 8.53 8.01
C VAL A 14 15.66 9.40 6.75
N ASP A 15 15.71 8.79 5.54
CA ASP A 15 15.92 9.56 4.32
C ASP A 15 14.76 10.53 4.03
N SER A 16 13.54 10.18 4.39
CA SER A 16 12.34 11.03 4.20
C SER A 16 12.09 12.03 5.33
N GLY A 17 12.91 12.05 6.39
CA GLY A 17 12.79 13.02 7.47
C GLY A 17 12.95 12.50 8.88
N GLU A 18 12.18 13.08 9.81
CA GLU A 18 12.21 12.71 11.22
C GLU A 18 11.14 11.66 11.54
N VAL A 19 11.53 10.64 12.30
CA VAL A 19 10.65 9.64 12.88
C VAL A 19 10.58 9.84 14.39
N GLU A 20 9.38 10.01 14.93
CA GLU A 20 9.09 9.91 16.36
C GLU A 20 8.41 8.57 16.64
N ILE A 21 8.94 7.77 17.57
CA ILE A 21 8.27 6.60 18.12
C ILE A 21 7.75 6.97 19.50
N ARG A 22 6.44 7.09 19.61
CA ARG A 22 5.78 7.44 20.87
C ARG A 22 5.26 6.18 21.57
N TRP A 23 5.69 5.99 22.81
CA TRP A 23 5.33 4.85 23.64
C TRP A 23 4.21 5.21 24.62
N ASP A 24 3.16 4.38 24.63
CA ASP A 24 2.11 4.36 25.65
C ASP A 24 1.85 2.92 26.11
N GLY A 25 2.55 2.51 27.15
CA GLY A 25 2.57 1.11 27.59
C GLY A 25 3.12 0.18 26.49
N PRO A 26 2.34 -0.83 26.06
CA PRO A 26 2.77 -1.74 25.00
C PRO A 26 2.58 -1.19 23.59
N ILE A 27 1.96 0.00 23.44
CA ILE A 27 1.67 0.59 22.13
C ILE A 27 2.82 1.50 21.71
N ALA A 28 3.38 1.22 20.54
CA ALA A 28 4.36 2.05 19.86
C ALA A 28 3.71 2.71 18.65
N THR A 29 3.46 4.02 18.72
CA THR A 29 2.94 4.79 17.58
C THR A 29 4.10 5.48 16.89
N VAL A 30 4.22 5.25 15.58
CA VAL A 30 5.26 5.82 14.72
C VAL A 30 4.71 6.99 13.95
N PHE A 31 5.37 8.14 14.09
CA PHE A 31 5.09 9.35 13.34
C PHE A 31 6.23 9.60 12.36
N LEU A 32 5.92 9.91 11.11
CA LEU A 32 6.87 10.37 10.11
C LEU A 32 6.58 11.83 9.80
N ASN A 33 7.54 12.70 10.04
CA ASN A 33 7.38 14.15 9.91
C ASN A 33 6.14 14.71 10.65
N GLY A 34 5.88 14.18 11.86
CA GLY A 34 4.73 14.54 12.68
C GLY A 34 3.38 13.94 12.23
N VAL A 35 3.36 13.14 11.16
CA VAL A 35 2.15 12.43 10.68
C VAL A 35 2.16 11.01 11.23
N GLU A 36 1.06 10.61 11.88
CA GLU A 36 0.87 9.27 12.39
C GLU A 36 0.84 8.26 11.24
N SER A 37 1.81 7.36 11.19
CA SER A 37 2.06 6.48 10.05
C SER A 37 1.86 5.00 10.36
N SER A 38 2.04 4.58 11.62
CA SER A 38 1.86 3.19 12.03
C SER A 38 1.68 3.09 13.54
N ALA A 39 1.06 2.01 14.01
CA ALA A 39 1.04 1.68 15.43
C ALA A 39 1.13 0.17 15.64
N ILE A 40 1.99 -0.25 16.57
CA ILE A 40 2.24 -1.66 16.88
C ILE A 40 1.97 -1.88 18.37
N HIS A 41 1.16 -2.90 18.68
CA HIS A 41 1.02 -3.42 20.03
C HIS A 41 2.10 -4.48 20.27
N THR A 42 3.13 -4.15 21.05
CA THR A 42 4.36 -4.97 21.16
C THR A 42 4.17 -6.26 21.95
N ASP A 43 3.22 -6.30 22.91
CA ASP A 43 2.91 -7.51 23.68
C ASP A 43 2.02 -8.48 22.92
N ASP A 44 1.16 -7.96 22.02
CA ASP A 44 0.32 -8.75 21.12
C ASP A 44 0.21 -8.09 19.73
N PRO A 45 1.13 -8.41 18.83
CA PRO A 45 1.13 -7.81 17.50
C PRO A 45 -0.10 -8.12 16.63
N SER A 46 -0.98 -9.02 17.06
CA SER A 46 -2.25 -9.29 16.36
C SER A 46 -3.29 -8.18 16.56
N ILE A 47 -3.10 -7.32 17.57
CA ILE A 47 -3.95 -6.16 17.83
C ILE A 47 -3.61 -5.06 16.83
N LEU A 48 -4.62 -4.64 16.08
CA LEU A 48 -4.51 -3.57 15.09
C LEU A 48 -5.10 -2.28 15.66
N GLU A 49 -4.27 -1.26 15.84
CA GLU A 49 -4.68 0.01 16.44
C GLU A 49 -5.45 0.90 15.46
N PHE A 50 -5.08 0.88 14.17
CA PHE A 50 -5.73 1.71 13.15
C PHE A 50 -7.00 1.06 12.60
N GLU A 51 -8.09 1.85 12.55
CA GLU A 51 -9.40 1.40 12.07
C GLU A 51 -9.32 0.76 10.68
N TYR A 52 -8.62 1.39 9.73
CA TYR A 52 -8.54 0.86 8.37
C TYR A 52 -7.80 -0.50 8.30
N MET A 53 -6.84 -0.75 9.21
CA MET A 53 -6.17 -2.05 9.32
C MET A 53 -7.12 -3.11 9.89
N GLN A 54 -7.97 -2.75 10.86
CA GLN A 54 -9.04 -3.63 11.36
C GLN A 54 -10.04 -3.95 10.25
N HIS A 55 -10.40 -2.96 9.43
CA HIS A 55 -11.26 -3.16 8.26
C HIS A 55 -10.59 -4.09 7.23
N ALA A 56 -9.30 -3.90 6.97
CA ALA A 56 -8.52 -4.74 6.06
C ALA A 56 -8.45 -6.19 6.56
N ASN A 57 -8.29 -6.39 7.87
CA ASN A 57 -8.32 -7.72 8.47
C ASN A 57 -9.71 -8.37 8.33
N CYS A 58 -10.81 -7.65 8.59
CA CYS A 58 -12.17 -8.15 8.36
C CYS A 58 -12.40 -8.53 6.89
N ALA A 59 -11.91 -7.69 5.97
CA ALA A 59 -12.02 -7.95 4.53
C ALA A 59 -11.23 -9.20 4.11
N LEU A 60 -10.03 -9.36 4.63
CA LEU A 60 -9.20 -10.55 4.37
C LEU A 60 -9.84 -11.81 4.96
N ASP A 61 -10.27 -11.76 6.21
CA ASP A 61 -10.86 -12.91 6.92
C ASP A 61 -12.18 -13.37 6.33
N ALA A 62 -12.89 -12.50 5.63
CA ALA A 62 -14.13 -12.89 4.94
C ALA A 62 -13.87 -13.88 3.79
N VAL A 63 -12.69 -13.84 3.17
CA VAL A 63 -12.31 -14.73 2.05
C VAL A 63 -11.27 -15.76 2.47
N PHE A 64 -10.28 -15.33 3.25
CA PHE A 64 -9.18 -16.16 3.73
C PHE A 64 -9.17 -16.13 5.27
N PRO A 65 -10.04 -16.89 5.95
CA PRO A 65 -10.15 -16.85 7.41
C PRO A 65 -8.85 -17.34 8.07
N ALA A 66 -8.44 -16.67 9.17
CA ALA A 66 -7.32 -17.12 9.97
C ALA A 66 -7.62 -18.52 10.58
N PRO A 67 -6.61 -19.41 10.67
CA PRO A 67 -5.18 -19.21 10.40
C PRO A 67 -4.75 -19.58 8.96
N GLN A 68 -5.63 -19.53 7.97
CA GLN A 68 -5.30 -19.87 6.58
C GLN A 68 -4.08 -19.07 6.10
N ARG A 69 -3.09 -19.77 5.54
CA ARG A 69 -1.88 -19.18 5.00
C ARG A 69 -2.16 -18.35 3.76
N ILE A 70 -1.50 -17.20 3.67
CA ILE A 70 -1.59 -16.30 2.54
C ILE A 70 -0.21 -15.88 2.05
N ARG A 71 -0.19 -15.36 0.84
CA ARG A 71 0.95 -14.65 0.29
C ARG A 71 0.52 -13.22 0.02
N ALA A 72 1.06 -12.26 0.78
CA ALA A 72 0.64 -10.87 0.79
C ALA A 72 1.74 -9.94 0.27
N LEU A 73 1.34 -8.93 -0.52
CA LEU A 73 2.17 -7.81 -0.92
C LEU A 73 1.62 -6.54 -0.25
N HIS A 74 2.46 -5.84 0.50
CA HIS A 74 2.12 -4.59 1.15
C HIS A 74 2.90 -3.47 0.47
N LEU A 75 2.20 -2.60 -0.23
CA LEU A 75 2.73 -1.41 -0.89
C LEU A 75 2.58 -0.23 0.06
N GLY A 76 3.70 0.26 0.58
CA GLY A 76 3.80 1.09 1.76
C GLY A 76 4.07 0.22 2.99
N GLY A 77 5.28 0.31 3.52
CA GLY A 77 5.72 -0.55 4.61
C GLY A 77 5.60 0.11 5.97
N ALA A 78 6.01 1.36 6.07
CA ALA A 78 6.19 2.07 7.34
C ALA A 78 6.80 1.15 8.42
N ALA A 79 6.20 1.06 9.61
CA ALA A 79 6.67 0.16 10.67
C ALA A 79 6.20 -1.30 10.52
N CYS A 80 5.61 -1.70 9.40
CA CYS A 80 5.14 -3.06 9.13
C CYS A 80 4.07 -3.60 10.11
N ALA A 81 3.21 -2.75 10.68
CA ALA A 81 2.19 -3.17 11.64
C ALA A 81 1.23 -4.22 11.06
N LEU A 82 0.62 -3.96 9.91
CA LEU A 82 -0.31 -4.89 9.27
C LEU A 82 0.37 -6.20 8.81
N PRO A 83 1.55 -6.18 8.14
CA PRO A 83 2.30 -7.39 7.85
C PRO A 83 2.63 -8.23 9.09
N LEU A 84 3.01 -7.60 10.20
CA LEU A 84 3.33 -8.26 11.46
C LEU A 84 2.10 -8.92 12.07
N ALA A 85 0.98 -8.20 12.15
CA ALA A 85 -0.29 -8.72 12.66
C ALA A 85 -0.75 -9.95 11.85
N TRP A 86 -0.71 -9.87 10.52
CA TRP A 86 -1.11 -10.98 9.68
C TRP A 86 -0.14 -12.16 9.73
N ALA A 87 1.16 -11.94 9.91
CA ALA A 87 2.12 -13.02 10.14
C ALA A 87 1.86 -13.75 11.47
N THR A 88 1.46 -13.00 12.51
CA THR A 88 1.09 -13.55 13.82
C THR A 88 -0.21 -14.36 13.74
N LEU A 89 -1.25 -13.81 13.12
CA LEU A 89 -2.57 -14.47 12.99
C LEU A 89 -2.55 -15.66 12.03
N ARG A 90 -1.60 -15.71 11.08
CA ARG A 90 -1.52 -16.73 10.01
C ARG A 90 -0.11 -17.31 9.89
N PRO A 91 0.31 -18.15 10.86
CA PRO A 91 1.65 -18.76 10.85
C PRO A 91 1.94 -19.52 9.56
N GLY A 92 3.12 -19.27 8.98
CA GLY A 92 3.55 -19.86 7.71
C GLY A 92 3.11 -19.09 6.46
N SER A 93 2.43 -17.95 6.63
CA SER A 93 2.21 -16.97 5.56
C SER A 93 3.51 -16.32 5.12
N ARG A 94 3.48 -15.68 3.95
CA ARG A 94 4.62 -14.93 3.42
C ARG A 94 4.21 -13.52 3.07
N HIS A 95 4.87 -12.54 3.67
CA HIS A 95 4.62 -11.12 3.47
C HIS A 95 5.82 -10.47 2.78
N SER A 96 5.53 -9.64 1.78
CA SER A 96 6.52 -8.74 1.15
C SER A 96 6.02 -7.32 1.36
N ALA A 97 6.73 -6.54 2.17
CA ALA A 97 6.50 -5.11 2.31
C ALA A 97 7.42 -4.35 1.34
N VAL A 98 6.91 -3.29 0.75
CA VAL A 98 7.66 -2.38 -0.13
C VAL A 98 7.68 -1.01 0.52
N GLU A 99 8.86 -0.48 0.78
CA GLU A 99 9.07 0.82 1.38
C GLU A 99 9.98 1.65 0.49
N ILE A 100 9.59 2.91 0.25
CA ILE A 100 10.36 3.79 -0.61
C ILE A 100 11.59 4.35 0.09
N ASP A 101 11.51 4.53 1.41
CA ASP A 101 12.58 5.06 2.24
C ASP A 101 13.54 3.95 2.70
N PRO A 102 14.80 3.92 2.21
CA PRO A 102 15.77 2.90 2.59
C PRO A 102 16.18 3.00 4.06
N GLY A 103 16.26 4.21 4.63
CA GLY A 103 16.57 4.43 6.04
C GLY A 103 15.50 3.85 6.94
N LEU A 104 14.21 4.12 6.64
CA LEU A 104 13.07 3.56 7.36
C LEU A 104 13.03 2.03 7.22
N ALA A 105 13.17 1.50 6.02
CA ALA A 105 13.16 0.06 5.75
C ALA A 105 14.26 -0.70 6.51
N GLY A 106 15.42 -0.06 6.72
CA GLY A 106 16.49 -0.61 7.54
C GLY A 106 16.19 -0.55 9.04
N ALA A 107 15.81 0.64 9.51
CA ALA A 107 15.69 0.94 10.94
C ALA A 107 14.51 0.22 11.64
N VAL A 108 13.41 -0.04 10.92
CA VAL A 108 12.20 -0.63 11.55
C VAL A 108 12.47 -1.99 12.21
N ARG A 109 13.46 -2.74 11.74
CA ARG A 109 13.86 -4.02 12.35
C ARG A 109 14.67 -3.88 13.64
N ASP A 110 15.27 -2.72 13.84
CA ASP A 110 15.99 -2.40 15.06
C ASP A 110 15.01 -1.89 16.14
N TRP A 111 13.90 -1.29 15.70
CA TRP A 111 12.89 -0.78 16.60
C TRP A 111 11.90 -1.86 17.07
N PHE A 112 11.54 -2.79 16.17
CA PHE A 112 10.51 -3.80 16.40
C PHE A 112 10.99 -5.21 16.09
N ASP A 113 10.47 -6.18 16.84
CA ASP A 113 10.76 -7.61 16.63
C ASP A 113 9.97 -8.14 15.42
N LEU A 114 10.40 -7.75 14.22
CA LEU A 114 9.77 -8.17 12.97
C LEU A 114 10.29 -9.53 12.51
N PRO A 115 9.39 -10.44 12.05
CA PRO A 115 9.79 -11.73 11.50
C PRO A 115 10.77 -11.55 10.33
N ARG A 116 11.73 -12.46 10.20
CA ARG A 116 12.64 -12.47 9.06
C ARG A 116 12.06 -13.22 7.87
N SER A 117 12.67 -13.03 6.70
CA SER A 117 12.36 -13.82 5.50
C SER A 117 12.48 -15.33 5.82
N PRO A 118 11.54 -16.17 5.32
CA PRO A 118 10.50 -15.88 4.33
C PRO A 118 9.16 -15.34 4.89
N ALA A 119 9.02 -15.22 6.22
CA ALA A 119 7.75 -14.76 6.82
C ALA A 119 7.46 -13.29 6.49
N LEU A 120 8.45 -12.41 6.67
CA LEU A 120 8.34 -11.00 6.26
C LEU A 120 9.65 -10.55 5.59
N SER A 121 9.57 -10.17 4.31
CA SER A 121 10.63 -9.49 3.58
C SER A 121 10.27 -8.01 3.39
N ILE A 122 11.24 -7.12 3.57
CA ILE A 122 11.10 -5.69 3.27
C ILE A 122 11.96 -5.41 2.03
N ARG A 123 11.37 -4.76 1.04
CA ARG A 123 12.03 -4.36 -0.21
C ARG A 123 12.02 -2.85 -0.32
N VAL A 124 13.18 -2.27 -0.55
CA VAL A 124 13.30 -0.84 -0.82
C VAL A 124 12.97 -0.57 -2.29
N GLY A 125 12.11 0.42 -2.54
CA GLY A 125 11.80 0.87 -3.88
C GLY A 125 10.41 1.49 -4.03
N ASP A 126 10.16 2.04 -5.21
CA ASP A 126 8.84 2.54 -5.59
C ASP A 126 7.83 1.38 -5.68
N ALA A 127 6.67 1.57 -5.09
CA ALA A 127 5.63 0.55 -4.98
C ALA A 127 5.17 0.00 -6.33
N ARG A 128 4.99 0.88 -7.34
CA ARG A 128 4.58 0.47 -8.69
C ARG A 128 5.69 -0.26 -9.43
N ALA A 129 6.92 0.27 -9.38
CA ALA A 129 8.06 -0.36 -10.03
C ALA A 129 8.34 -1.75 -9.47
N VAL A 130 8.29 -1.91 -8.15
CA VAL A 130 8.46 -3.22 -7.50
C VAL A 130 7.33 -4.16 -7.88
N MET A 131 6.05 -3.72 -7.86
CA MET A 131 4.91 -4.54 -8.26
C MET A 131 5.00 -4.99 -9.73
N CYS A 132 5.40 -4.09 -10.65
CA CYS A 132 5.62 -4.44 -12.05
C CYS A 132 6.69 -5.52 -12.27
N SER A 133 7.66 -5.65 -11.35
CA SER A 133 8.68 -6.71 -11.39
C SER A 133 8.19 -8.07 -10.88
N MET A 134 7.00 -8.13 -10.28
CA MET A 134 6.45 -9.37 -9.74
C MET A 134 5.85 -10.26 -10.83
N LYS A 135 5.87 -11.57 -10.59
CA LYS A 135 5.25 -12.55 -11.48
C LYS A 135 3.73 -12.47 -11.40
N ASP A 136 3.08 -12.81 -12.50
CA ASP A 136 1.63 -12.94 -12.57
C ASP A 136 1.10 -13.92 -11.52
N ALA A 137 -0.12 -13.71 -11.05
CA ALA A 137 -0.85 -14.59 -10.14
C ALA A 137 -0.02 -15.06 -8.93
N SER A 138 0.74 -14.13 -8.32
CA SER A 138 1.70 -14.45 -7.26
C SER A 138 1.15 -14.27 -5.85
N PHE A 139 0.15 -13.40 -5.65
CA PHE A 139 -0.32 -13.01 -4.33
C PHE A 139 -1.81 -13.29 -4.13
N ASP A 140 -2.16 -13.67 -2.90
CA ASP A 140 -3.54 -13.82 -2.46
C ASP A 140 -4.15 -12.46 -2.09
N VAL A 141 -3.31 -11.53 -1.61
CA VAL A 141 -3.75 -10.18 -1.29
C VAL A 141 -2.65 -9.17 -1.59
N ILE A 142 -3.05 -8.02 -2.11
CA ILE A 142 -2.21 -6.82 -2.23
C ILE A 142 -2.88 -5.73 -1.39
N VAL A 143 -2.10 -5.06 -0.56
CA VAL A 143 -2.53 -3.88 0.20
C VAL A 143 -1.76 -2.68 -0.34
N ARG A 144 -2.46 -1.60 -0.71
CA ARG A 144 -1.86 -0.30 -0.99
C ARG A 144 -2.17 0.65 0.16
N ASP A 145 -1.13 1.03 0.86
CA ASP A 145 -1.16 1.94 2.01
C ASP A 145 0.02 2.91 1.91
N THR A 146 -0.01 3.72 0.86
CA THR A 146 1.07 4.64 0.50
C THR A 146 0.59 6.06 0.63
N PHE A 147 1.21 6.82 1.51
CA PHE A 147 0.93 8.24 1.70
C PHE A 147 2.22 9.04 1.69
N ASP A 148 2.17 10.19 1.04
CA ASP A 148 3.18 11.23 1.04
C ASP A 148 2.47 12.53 1.42
N GLU A 149 2.85 13.13 2.56
CA GLU A 149 2.18 14.31 3.13
C GLU A 149 0.63 14.17 3.21
N GLY A 150 0.15 12.98 3.55
CA GLY A 150 -1.29 12.68 3.67
C GLY A 150 -2.04 12.49 2.35
N LYS A 151 -1.32 12.37 1.22
CA LYS A 151 -1.88 12.11 -0.11
C LYS A 151 -1.33 10.82 -0.69
N VAL A 152 -2.14 10.15 -1.48
CA VAL A 152 -1.66 9.01 -2.26
C VAL A 152 -0.88 9.51 -3.47
N PRO A 153 0.35 9.02 -3.73
CA PRO A 153 1.11 9.36 -4.93
C PRO A 153 0.32 9.10 -6.22
N ALA A 154 0.36 10.07 -7.15
CA ALA A 154 -0.51 10.06 -8.33
C ALA A 154 -0.41 8.77 -9.17
N HIS A 155 0.79 8.22 -9.33
CA HIS A 155 1.04 7.02 -10.12
C HIS A 155 0.55 5.71 -9.49
N LEU A 156 0.17 5.74 -8.20
CA LEU A 156 -0.32 4.59 -7.43
C LEU A 156 -1.86 4.53 -7.32
N ARG A 157 -2.58 5.35 -8.10
CA ARG A 157 -4.05 5.41 -8.12
C ARG A 157 -4.68 5.40 -9.51
N THR A 158 -3.84 5.14 -10.54
CA THR A 158 -4.27 5.14 -11.95
C THR A 158 -4.89 3.82 -12.39
N THR A 159 -5.57 3.84 -13.53
CA THR A 159 -6.09 2.63 -14.19
C THR A 159 -4.99 1.64 -14.55
N GLY A 160 -3.81 2.11 -14.98
CA GLY A 160 -2.67 1.23 -15.27
C GLY A 160 -2.09 0.58 -14.02
N PHE A 161 -2.09 1.29 -12.87
CA PHE A 161 -1.71 0.69 -11.60
C PHE A 161 -2.70 -0.41 -11.17
N ALA A 162 -4.02 -0.18 -11.36
CA ALA A 162 -5.07 -1.18 -11.11
C ALA A 162 -4.87 -2.44 -11.97
N ARG A 163 -4.51 -2.28 -13.25
CA ARG A 163 -4.21 -3.38 -14.17
C ARG A 163 -3.02 -4.21 -13.69
N GLU A 164 -1.95 -3.57 -13.25
CA GLU A 164 -0.79 -4.27 -12.70
C GLU A 164 -1.15 -5.03 -11.41
N ALA A 165 -1.91 -4.43 -10.51
CA ALA A 165 -2.40 -5.12 -9.31
C ALA A 165 -3.22 -6.36 -9.69
N ARG A 166 -4.11 -6.23 -10.69
CA ARG A 166 -4.90 -7.36 -11.20
C ARG A 166 -4.02 -8.48 -11.78
N ARG A 167 -2.97 -8.15 -12.53
CA ARG A 167 -2.03 -9.12 -13.11
C ARG A 167 -1.31 -9.92 -12.04
N VAL A 168 -0.86 -9.25 -10.98
CA VAL A 168 -0.04 -9.85 -9.92
C VAL A 168 -0.87 -10.66 -8.92
N LEU A 169 -2.17 -10.35 -8.79
CA LEU A 169 -3.10 -11.13 -7.96
C LEU A 169 -3.47 -12.47 -8.58
N LYS A 170 -3.60 -13.48 -7.73
CA LYS A 170 -4.27 -14.74 -8.09
C LYS A 170 -5.73 -14.49 -8.48
N SER A 171 -6.38 -15.49 -9.09
CA SER A 171 -7.79 -15.38 -9.55
C SER A 171 -8.74 -14.95 -8.44
N GLU A 172 -8.58 -15.51 -7.25
CA GLU A 172 -9.42 -15.23 -6.06
C GLU A 172 -8.84 -14.14 -5.16
N GLY A 173 -7.81 -13.44 -5.65
CA GLY A 173 -7.07 -12.48 -4.86
C GLY A 173 -7.85 -11.21 -4.54
N LEU A 174 -7.42 -10.53 -3.47
CA LEU A 174 -7.97 -9.27 -3.01
C LEU A 174 -6.98 -8.12 -3.21
N PHE A 175 -7.48 -7.00 -3.73
CA PHE A 175 -6.77 -5.73 -3.71
C PHE A 175 -7.44 -4.82 -2.69
N LEU A 176 -6.71 -4.45 -1.65
CA LEU A 176 -7.14 -3.58 -0.56
C LEU A 176 -6.42 -2.24 -0.68
N LEU A 177 -7.17 -1.14 -0.76
CA LEU A 177 -6.60 0.19 -0.90
C LEU A 177 -7.04 1.07 0.27
N ASN A 178 -6.09 1.59 1.02
CA ASN A 178 -6.34 2.67 1.95
C ASN A 178 -6.37 3.99 1.17
N CYS A 179 -7.54 4.59 1.05
CA CYS A 179 -7.80 5.80 0.26
C CYS A 179 -8.16 6.95 1.19
N ALA A 180 -7.54 8.12 0.99
CA ALA A 180 -7.99 9.34 1.64
C ALA A 180 -9.29 9.84 1.01
N HIS A 181 -10.20 10.41 1.82
CA HIS A 181 -11.41 11.06 1.34
C HIS A 181 -11.69 12.35 2.12
N GLY A 182 -12.01 13.41 1.39
CA GLY A 182 -12.17 14.77 1.94
C GLY A 182 -10.87 15.56 1.92
N GLY A 183 -10.99 16.90 2.02
CA GLY A 183 -9.83 17.79 2.02
C GLY A 183 -9.06 17.87 0.70
N GLY A 184 -9.72 17.62 -0.42
CA GLY A 184 -9.11 17.60 -1.75
C GLY A 184 -8.88 16.18 -2.29
N GLU A 185 -8.84 15.16 -1.44
CA GLU A 185 -8.77 13.76 -1.85
C GLU A 185 -10.15 13.17 -2.08
N ASP A 186 -10.26 12.26 -3.04
CA ASP A 186 -11.55 11.67 -3.43
C ASP A 186 -11.40 10.17 -3.76
N ALA A 187 -11.68 9.33 -2.77
CA ALA A 187 -11.67 7.88 -2.89
C ALA A 187 -12.60 7.35 -4.01
N ARG A 188 -13.64 8.09 -4.38
CA ARG A 188 -14.55 7.71 -5.48
C ARG A 188 -13.84 7.65 -6.82
N ARG A 189 -12.84 8.52 -7.05
CA ARG A 189 -12.00 8.51 -8.24
C ARG A 189 -11.08 7.30 -8.28
N GLU A 190 -10.55 6.89 -7.12
CA GLU A 190 -9.75 5.66 -7.03
C GLU A 190 -10.62 4.43 -7.32
N ILE A 191 -11.84 4.38 -6.79
CA ILE A 191 -12.81 3.32 -7.14
C ILE A 191 -13.12 3.33 -8.64
N ALA A 192 -13.28 4.51 -9.25
CA ALA A 192 -13.49 4.62 -10.69
C ALA A 192 -12.29 4.05 -11.49
N SER A 193 -11.05 4.20 -10.99
CA SER A 193 -9.86 3.63 -11.63
C SER A 193 -9.80 2.10 -11.59
N LEU A 194 -10.56 1.46 -10.70
CA LEU A 194 -10.55 0.00 -10.54
C LEU A 194 -11.62 -0.72 -11.39
N ARG A 195 -12.64 0.00 -11.89
CA ARG A 195 -13.86 -0.60 -12.46
C ARG A 195 -13.64 -1.49 -13.68
N ASP A 196 -12.66 -1.15 -14.50
CA ASP A 196 -12.38 -1.90 -15.74
C ASP A 196 -11.58 -3.19 -15.46
N GLU A 197 -10.93 -3.28 -14.30
CA GLU A 197 -10.04 -4.38 -13.95
C GLU A 197 -10.66 -5.34 -12.91
N PHE A 198 -11.61 -4.84 -12.10
CA PHE A 198 -12.22 -5.62 -11.02
C PHE A 198 -13.75 -5.61 -11.10
N SER A 199 -14.34 -6.80 -11.12
CA SER A 199 -15.80 -7.00 -11.23
C SER A 199 -16.54 -6.81 -9.90
N GLN A 200 -15.84 -6.97 -8.76
CA GLN A 200 -16.39 -6.84 -7.42
C GLN A 200 -15.69 -5.70 -6.69
N LEU A 201 -16.45 -4.71 -6.30
CA LEU A 201 -15.95 -3.54 -5.57
C LEU A 201 -16.84 -3.25 -4.37
N CYS A 202 -16.23 -2.99 -3.23
CA CYS A 202 -16.91 -2.38 -2.09
C CYS A 202 -16.02 -1.37 -1.37
N SER A 203 -16.61 -0.50 -0.58
CA SER A 203 -15.88 0.41 0.31
C SER A 203 -16.32 0.21 1.75
N ILE A 204 -15.38 0.39 2.68
CA ILE A 204 -15.58 0.32 4.12
C ILE A 204 -15.09 1.61 4.73
N GLN A 205 -15.93 2.26 5.54
CA GLN A 205 -15.59 3.54 6.16
C GLN A 205 -16.44 3.83 7.39
N ASP A 206 -15.96 4.70 8.28
CA ASP A 206 -16.82 5.34 9.29
C ASP A 206 -17.99 6.05 8.56
N PRO A 207 -19.23 5.82 8.99
CA PRO A 207 -20.41 6.45 8.38
C PRO A 207 -20.37 7.98 8.31
N LYS A 208 -19.48 8.62 9.07
CA LYS A 208 -19.31 10.09 9.10
C LYS A 208 -18.34 10.61 8.04
N VAL A 209 -17.45 9.76 7.49
CA VAL A 209 -16.48 10.15 6.46
C VAL A 209 -17.24 10.62 5.21
N GLY A 210 -16.81 11.75 4.65
CA GLY A 210 -17.45 12.39 3.51
C GLY A 210 -18.72 13.18 3.83
N ARG A 211 -19.23 13.10 5.08
CA ARG A 211 -20.35 13.93 5.51
C ARG A 211 -19.83 15.27 6.06
N SER A 212 -20.48 16.37 5.65
CA SER A 212 -20.11 17.72 6.10
C SER A 212 -18.62 18.04 5.96
N GLY A 213 -17.95 17.49 4.92
CA GLY A 213 -16.52 17.72 4.66
C GLY A 213 -15.58 16.97 5.60
N ARG A 214 -16.07 16.04 6.42
CA ARG A 214 -15.22 15.24 7.31
C ARG A 214 -14.24 14.39 6.51
N ARG A 215 -12.96 14.58 6.81
CA ARG A 215 -11.85 13.78 6.26
C ARG A 215 -11.79 12.42 6.95
N GLY A 216 -11.27 11.43 6.25
CA GLY A 216 -10.98 10.11 6.82
C GLY A 216 -10.52 9.13 5.76
N ASN A 217 -10.26 7.92 6.21
CA ASN A 217 -9.85 6.83 5.36
C ASN A 217 -11.08 6.05 4.86
N VAL A 218 -11.00 5.61 3.62
CA VAL A 218 -11.92 4.68 2.99
C VAL A 218 -11.11 3.47 2.56
N LEU A 219 -11.37 2.32 3.15
CA LEU A 219 -10.79 1.08 2.64
C LEU A 219 -11.63 0.61 1.46
N VAL A 220 -11.00 0.53 0.29
CA VAL A 220 -11.61 -0.05 -0.91
C VAL A 220 -11.15 -1.51 -1.04
N VAL A 221 -12.11 -2.39 -1.29
CA VAL A 221 -11.87 -3.82 -1.56
C VAL A 221 -12.25 -4.10 -3.00
N ALA A 222 -11.32 -4.67 -3.75
CA ALA A 222 -11.52 -5.07 -5.14
C ALA A 222 -11.16 -6.54 -5.35
N SER A 223 -11.99 -7.26 -6.10
CA SER A 223 -11.78 -8.67 -6.44
C SER A 223 -12.44 -9.00 -7.78
N ASN A 224 -12.05 -10.12 -8.39
CA ASN A 224 -12.72 -10.67 -9.57
C ASN A 224 -13.55 -11.93 -9.27
N CYS A 225 -13.56 -12.38 -8.03
CA CYS A 225 -14.45 -13.43 -7.54
C CYS A 225 -15.56 -12.86 -6.68
N ALA A 226 -16.66 -13.59 -6.57
CA ALA A 226 -17.78 -13.23 -5.70
C ALA A 226 -17.26 -12.98 -4.28
N TYR A 227 -17.53 -11.78 -3.77
CA TYR A 227 -17.04 -11.35 -2.47
C TYR A 227 -18.15 -11.51 -1.42
N PRO A 228 -17.89 -12.15 -0.25
CA PRO A 228 -18.91 -12.46 0.75
C PRO A 228 -19.29 -11.25 1.59
N ILE A 229 -20.07 -10.34 1.02
CA ILE A 229 -20.47 -9.05 1.64
C ILE A 229 -21.17 -9.24 2.99
N ASP A 230 -22.05 -10.23 3.12
CA ASP A 230 -22.78 -10.47 4.38
C ASP A 230 -21.84 -10.90 5.52
N GLU A 231 -20.83 -11.71 5.20
CA GLU A 231 -19.78 -12.09 6.16
C GLU A 231 -18.91 -10.92 6.55
N LEU A 232 -18.53 -10.08 5.57
CA LEU A 232 -17.82 -8.84 5.84
C LEU A 232 -18.62 -7.92 6.77
N ASP A 233 -19.90 -7.65 6.45
CA ASP A 233 -20.76 -6.78 7.26
C ASP A 233 -20.91 -7.33 8.70
N ARG A 234 -21.05 -8.65 8.84
CA ARG A 234 -21.10 -9.30 10.15
C ARG A 234 -19.83 -9.07 10.97
N ARG A 235 -18.64 -9.20 10.35
CA ARG A 235 -17.34 -8.95 10.99
C ARG A 235 -17.16 -7.50 11.39
N LEU A 236 -17.50 -6.57 10.51
CA LEU A 236 -17.39 -5.12 10.79
C LEU A 236 -18.24 -4.69 11.99
N ARG A 237 -19.39 -5.34 12.21
CA ARG A 237 -20.25 -5.05 13.39
C ARG A 237 -19.64 -5.51 14.70
N THR A 238 -18.64 -6.37 14.71
CA THR A 238 -17.95 -6.81 15.95
C THR A 238 -16.80 -5.90 16.33
N LEU A 239 -16.43 -4.94 15.50
CA LEU A 239 -15.36 -4.00 15.77
C LEU A 239 -15.77 -2.97 16.84
N PRO A 240 -14.82 -2.46 17.64
CA PRO A 240 -15.07 -1.45 18.64
C PRO A 240 -15.68 -0.16 18.07
N LEU A 241 -15.27 0.22 16.87
CA LEU A 241 -15.80 1.36 16.14
C LEU A 241 -16.62 0.90 14.94
N PRO A 242 -17.87 1.39 14.80
CA PRO A 242 -18.76 0.93 13.75
C PRO A 242 -18.27 1.39 12.37
N ALA A 243 -18.18 0.46 11.45
CA ALA A 243 -17.93 0.72 10.06
C ALA A 243 -19.10 0.27 9.20
N ARG A 244 -19.20 0.83 8.00
CA ARG A 244 -20.23 0.46 7.01
C ARG A 244 -19.59 -0.02 5.74
N VAL A 245 -20.04 -1.15 5.24
CA VAL A 245 -19.75 -1.58 3.87
C VAL A 245 -20.74 -0.95 2.89
N THR A 246 -20.24 -0.44 1.78
CA THR A 246 -21.03 0.09 0.68
C THR A 246 -20.65 -0.65 -0.60
N HIS A 247 -21.63 -1.23 -1.31
CA HIS A 247 -21.41 -2.07 -2.49
C HIS A 247 -22.55 -1.96 -3.50
N GLY A 248 -22.42 -2.56 -4.68
CA GLY A 248 -23.45 -2.63 -5.72
C GLY A 248 -24.02 -1.25 -6.08
N LYS A 249 -25.33 -1.16 -6.25
CA LYS A 249 -26.01 0.09 -6.63
C LYS A 249 -25.75 1.27 -5.69
N ALA A 250 -25.53 0.99 -4.40
CA ALA A 250 -25.21 2.04 -3.43
C ALA A 250 -23.81 2.62 -3.68
N LEU A 251 -22.83 1.77 -3.99
CA LEU A 251 -21.47 2.20 -4.37
C LEU A 251 -21.48 2.94 -5.70
N GLU A 252 -22.21 2.44 -6.70
CA GLU A 252 -22.37 3.08 -7.99
C GLU A 252 -22.94 4.51 -7.85
N LYS A 253 -24.00 4.66 -7.05
CA LYS A 253 -24.60 5.96 -6.74
C LYS A 253 -23.62 6.89 -6.03
N TRP A 254 -22.86 6.37 -5.07
CA TRP A 254 -21.86 7.16 -4.34
C TRP A 254 -20.75 7.65 -5.27
N CYS A 255 -20.30 6.80 -6.19
CA CYS A 255 -19.24 7.12 -7.15
C CYS A 255 -19.74 7.78 -8.43
N ALA A 256 -21.03 8.14 -8.53
CA ALA A 256 -21.59 8.75 -9.74
C ALA A 256 -20.85 10.05 -10.10
N GLY A 257 -20.44 10.17 -11.38
CA GLY A 257 -19.71 11.32 -11.90
C GLY A 257 -18.21 11.38 -11.54
N ALA A 258 -17.69 10.46 -10.70
CA ALA A 258 -16.28 10.38 -10.43
C ALA A 258 -15.50 9.87 -11.66
N LYS A 259 -14.48 10.63 -12.09
CA LYS A 259 -13.62 10.25 -13.21
C LYS A 259 -12.40 9.50 -12.69
N PRO A 260 -11.96 8.41 -13.36
CA PRO A 260 -10.76 7.69 -12.97
C PRO A 260 -9.50 8.57 -13.04
N PHE A 261 -8.47 8.15 -12.34
CA PHE A 261 -7.13 8.65 -12.55
C PHE A 261 -6.50 7.86 -13.71
N LEU A 262 -6.01 8.57 -14.71
CA LEU A 262 -5.35 7.96 -15.87
C LEU A 262 -3.84 8.05 -15.70
N ASP A 263 -3.13 7.14 -16.35
CA ASP A 263 -1.68 7.28 -16.48
C ASP A 263 -1.37 8.51 -17.34
N PRO A 264 -0.25 9.20 -17.10
CA PRO A 264 0.20 10.26 -17.98
C PRO A 264 0.44 9.68 -19.39
N GLU A 265 0.05 10.43 -20.42
CA GLU A 265 0.38 10.07 -21.80
C GLU A 265 1.90 9.88 -21.92
N PRO A 266 2.37 8.83 -22.61
CA PRO A 266 3.80 8.68 -22.86
C PRO A 266 4.26 9.92 -23.60
N SER A 267 5.19 10.67 -22.99
CA SER A 267 5.75 11.86 -23.62
C SER A 267 6.35 11.50 -24.98
N SER A 268 5.82 12.09 -26.04
CA SER A 268 6.29 11.93 -27.45
C SER A 268 7.66 12.58 -27.70
N GLN A 269 8.44 12.84 -26.67
CA GLN A 269 9.81 13.35 -26.79
C GLN A 269 10.80 12.20 -26.62
N GLY A 270 11.36 11.75 -27.78
CA GLY A 270 12.57 10.92 -27.74
C GLY A 270 12.72 9.85 -28.78
N VAL A 271 12.27 10.10 -30.03
CA VAL A 271 12.89 9.43 -31.18
C VAL A 271 13.60 10.52 -31.97
N GLY A 272 14.67 11.05 -31.41
CA GLY A 272 15.70 11.73 -32.15
C GLY A 272 16.48 10.67 -32.93
N VAL A 273 16.07 10.42 -34.19
CA VAL A 273 16.86 9.73 -35.15
C VAL A 273 18.16 10.53 -35.31
N ALA A 274 19.25 10.02 -34.79
CA ALA A 274 20.58 10.46 -35.21
C ALA A 274 20.75 10.10 -36.68
N GLN A 275 20.41 11.05 -37.55
CA GLN A 275 20.79 10.99 -38.96
C GLN A 275 22.30 11.18 -39.05
N GLY A 276 22.91 10.27 -39.78
CA GLY A 276 24.32 10.13 -39.98
C GLY A 276 25.02 11.41 -40.39
N ALA A 277 26.18 11.62 -39.85
CA ALA A 277 27.25 12.44 -40.44
C ALA A 277 28.12 11.50 -41.25
N ASP A 278 28.08 11.80 -42.52
CA ASP A 278 28.75 11.18 -43.65
C ASP A 278 30.28 11.18 -43.48
N SER A 279 30.82 10.05 -43.85
CA SER A 279 32.25 9.84 -44.07
C SER A 279 32.74 10.67 -45.28
N THR A 280 33.72 11.56 -45.08
CA THR A 280 34.79 11.82 -46.04
C THR A 280 35.80 12.77 -45.41
N GLN A 281 36.98 12.24 -45.12
CA GLN A 281 38.26 12.77 -45.56
C GLN A 281 39.39 11.88 -45.04
N SER A 282 39.83 11.04 -45.96
CA SER A 282 41.11 10.37 -45.93
C SER A 282 42.23 11.37 -46.21
N GLU A 283 43.41 10.96 -45.75
CA GLU A 283 44.75 11.33 -46.24
C GLU A 283 45.46 12.54 -45.62
N ASP A 284 46.53 12.16 -45.11
CA ASP A 284 47.89 12.75 -45.03
C ASP A 284 48.38 13.10 -43.63
N LEU A 285 49.32 12.31 -43.21
CA LEU A 285 50.67 12.68 -42.82
C LEU A 285 51.33 11.62 -41.93
N ALA A 286 51.84 10.64 -42.63
CA ALA A 286 53.04 9.93 -42.16
C ALA A 286 54.22 10.86 -42.31
N SER A 287 54.91 11.14 -41.23
CA SER A 287 56.35 11.49 -41.19
C SER A 287 56.67 12.37 -39.99
N LYS A 288 57.20 11.79 -38.96
CA LYS A 288 58.52 12.11 -38.38
C LYS A 288 58.69 11.34 -37.08
N ALA A 289 59.35 10.23 -37.26
CA ALA A 289 60.08 9.57 -36.21
C ALA A 289 61.41 10.30 -35.94
N ARG A 290 61.89 10.19 -34.69
CA ARG A 290 63.27 10.39 -34.25
C ARG A 290 63.71 11.86 -34.00
N ALA A 291 63.74 12.22 -32.75
CA ALA A 291 64.92 12.50 -31.96
C ALA A 291 64.58 12.40 -30.49
#